data_1082ad1183291eda4ade28118d6c3fd1
#
_entry.id   1082ad1183291eda4ade28118d6c3fd1
#
_cell.length_a   1.000
_cell.length_b   1.000
_cell.length_c   1.000
_cell.angle_alpha   90.00
_cell.angle_beta   90.00
_cell.angle_gamma   90.00
#
_symmetry.space_group_name_H-M   'P 1'
#
loop_
_entity.id
_entity.type
_entity.pdbx_description
1 polymer ?
#
loop_
_entity_poly.entity_id
_entity_poly.type
_entity_poly.pdbx_seq_one_letter_code
_entity_poly.pdbx_strand_id
1 'polypeptide(L)'
;MDALYLHGGCRPESVVQGERYRFTLLTSRLVRIEYSQDGVFEDRPSQLAVNRAFDVPSFNVQDTPVGLEIHTEHLSLFYDKGPLSPGGLSIKVRSACRGIYSTWRYGEALTENLGGTARTLDQADGAVPLEPGVQSRLQGYSVLDDSASLLLLEDGWVAPRREGTVDLYFFGYGYAYQECIRDFFRLSGSTPLLPRYALGNWWSRFHPYSAEDYETLMDRFREEGVPLSVAVLDMDWHITDVDPRDGKGWTGYTWNRALIPRPTEFLDSLHDRGLKVTLNLHPAEGVQPHEEQYAAAARALGRDAEKRAPIPFDFCDPAFVRTYFECLLRPLEKDGVDFWWIDWQQGEAARLPGADPLWLLNHFHFLESAAQGKRPMIFSRYAGPGSHRYPVGFSGDSVISWASLDFQPFFTATAANIGYGWWSHDIGGHMLGYRDNELALRCAGYLKAVPVVT
;
A
#
# COMPACT_ATOMS: atom_id res chain seq x y z
N MET A 1 -9.79 -3.83 16.07
CA MET A 1 -9.55 -4.95 15.13
C MET A 1 -10.63 -5.14 14.07
N ASP A 2 -11.80 -4.56 14.24
CA ASP A 2 -12.85 -4.58 13.20
C ASP A 2 -12.50 -3.82 11.91
N ALA A 3 -11.38 -3.11 11.88
CA ALA A 3 -10.93 -2.36 10.70
C ALA A 3 -10.47 -3.27 9.55
N LEU A 4 -10.06 -4.52 9.86
CA LEU A 4 -9.68 -5.53 8.88
C LEU A 4 -10.56 -6.76 9.09
N TYR A 5 -11.48 -7.00 8.16
CA TYR A 5 -12.33 -8.18 8.20
C TYR A 5 -11.51 -9.42 7.78
N LEU A 6 -11.05 -10.22 8.76
CA LEU A 6 -10.14 -11.34 8.54
C LEU A 6 -10.87 -12.68 8.57
N HIS A 7 -10.98 -13.37 7.42
CA HIS A 7 -11.47 -14.73 7.28
C HIS A 7 -10.52 -15.57 6.43
N GLY A 8 -9.41 -16.01 7.04
CA GLY A 8 -8.37 -16.76 6.34
C GLY A 8 -8.80 -18.15 5.85
N GLY A 9 -9.73 -18.81 6.56
CA GLY A 9 -10.22 -20.13 6.21
C GLY A 9 -11.16 -20.15 5.00
N CYS A 10 -11.18 -21.26 4.28
CA CYS A 10 -12.11 -21.55 3.19
C CYS A 10 -13.12 -22.63 3.58
N ARG A 11 -14.16 -22.82 2.77
CA ARG A 11 -15.12 -23.92 2.95
C ARG A 11 -14.45 -25.24 2.55
N PRO A 12 -14.49 -26.30 3.38
CA PRO A 12 -13.83 -27.57 3.07
C PRO A 12 -14.28 -28.17 1.74
N GLU A 13 -15.54 -27.97 1.35
CA GLU A 13 -16.13 -28.50 0.12
C GLU A 13 -15.54 -27.85 -1.15
N SER A 14 -14.85 -26.71 -1.03
CA SER A 14 -14.16 -26.06 -2.14
C SER A 14 -12.70 -26.53 -2.31
N VAL A 15 -12.24 -27.46 -1.46
CA VAL A 15 -10.83 -27.86 -1.38
C VAL A 15 -10.62 -29.21 -2.06
N VAL A 16 -9.60 -29.29 -2.93
CA VAL A 16 -9.07 -30.54 -3.48
C VAL A 16 -7.62 -30.65 -3.04
N GLN A 17 -7.33 -31.58 -2.14
CA GLN A 17 -6.03 -31.67 -1.47
C GLN A 17 -5.43 -33.07 -1.59
N GLY A 18 -4.11 -33.13 -1.83
CA GLY A 18 -3.30 -34.33 -1.69
C GLY A 18 -2.21 -34.14 -0.64
N GLU A 19 -1.19 -34.99 -0.67
CA GLU A 19 -0.14 -34.99 0.33
C GLU A 19 0.66 -33.67 0.35
N ARG A 20 0.96 -33.09 -0.84
CA ARG A 20 1.86 -31.93 -0.97
C ARG A 20 1.24 -30.74 -1.73
N TYR A 21 -0.01 -30.87 -2.16
CA TYR A 21 -0.72 -29.84 -2.91
C TYR A 21 -2.10 -29.60 -2.35
N ARG A 22 -2.58 -28.38 -2.52
CA ARG A 22 -3.95 -27.98 -2.23
C ARG A 22 -4.44 -26.99 -3.28
N PHE A 23 -5.57 -27.30 -3.90
CA PHE A 23 -6.31 -26.39 -4.78
C PHE A 23 -7.59 -25.99 -4.08
N THR A 24 -7.82 -24.67 -3.92
CA THR A 24 -9.06 -24.16 -3.37
C THR A 24 -9.82 -23.40 -4.46
N LEU A 25 -10.99 -23.90 -4.83
CA LEU A 25 -11.88 -23.31 -5.83
C LEU A 25 -12.70 -22.21 -5.16
N LEU A 26 -12.19 -20.97 -5.19
CA LEU A 26 -12.87 -19.82 -4.57
C LEU A 26 -14.10 -19.40 -5.39
N THR A 27 -13.98 -19.40 -6.71
CA THR A 27 -15.09 -19.26 -7.66
C THR A 27 -14.89 -20.21 -8.85
N SER A 28 -15.80 -20.22 -9.81
CA SER A 28 -15.58 -20.95 -11.08
C SER A 28 -14.43 -20.39 -11.94
N ARG A 29 -13.83 -19.23 -11.52
CA ARG A 29 -12.79 -18.46 -12.24
C ARG A 29 -11.56 -18.12 -11.39
N LEU A 30 -11.64 -18.28 -10.07
CA LEU A 30 -10.58 -17.95 -9.11
C LEU A 30 -10.16 -19.19 -8.36
N VAL A 31 -8.89 -19.56 -8.48
CA VAL A 31 -8.33 -20.75 -7.84
C VAL A 31 -7.08 -20.35 -7.04
N ARG A 32 -7.03 -20.77 -5.76
CA ARG A 32 -5.81 -20.76 -4.97
C ARG A 32 -5.03 -22.05 -5.22
N ILE A 33 -3.74 -21.92 -5.43
CA ILE A 33 -2.82 -23.03 -5.72
C ILE A 33 -1.75 -23.04 -4.65
N GLU A 34 -1.69 -24.09 -3.86
CA GLU A 34 -0.70 -24.25 -2.82
C GLU A 34 0.14 -25.50 -3.04
N TYR A 35 1.42 -25.42 -2.73
CA TYR A 35 2.33 -26.54 -2.69
C TYR A 35 3.25 -26.42 -1.48
N SER A 36 3.39 -27.53 -0.74
CA SER A 36 4.25 -27.65 0.44
C SER A 36 4.91 -29.01 0.46
N GLN A 37 6.22 -29.06 0.65
CA GLN A 37 6.94 -30.34 0.65
C GLN A 37 6.58 -31.22 1.82
N ASP A 38 6.16 -30.66 2.95
CA ASP A 38 5.77 -31.36 4.18
C ASP A 38 4.24 -31.47 4.37
N GLY A 39 3.46 -31.03 3.38
CA GLY A 39 1.99 -31.14 3.41
C GLY A 39 1.30 -30.22 4.39
N VAL A 40 1.99 -29.22 4.94
CA VAL A 40 1.39 -28.23 5.84
C VAL A 40 1.02 -26.99 5.05
N PHE A 41 -0.26 -26.65 5.03
CA PHE A 41 -0.83 -25.53 4.31
C PHE A 41 -1.21 -24.38 5.24
N GLU A 42 -1.33 -23.17 4.69
CA GLU A 42 -1.54 -21.95 5.47
C GLU A 42 -2.99 -21.45 5.32
N ASP A 43 -3.71 -21.34 6.44
CA ASP A 43 -5.10 -20.86 6.45
C ASP A 43 -5.25 -19.47 7.07
N ARG A 44 -4.19 -18.92 7.69
CA ARG A 44 -4.23 -17.56 8.21
C ARG A 44 -4.35 -16.53 7.07
N PRO A 45 -4.99 -15.38 7.32
CA PRO A 45 -5.00 -14.27 6.36
C PRO A 45 -3.59 -13.82 6.04
N SER A 46 -3.41 -13.30 4.83
CA SER A 46 -2.14 -12.76 4.37
C SER A 46 -2.25 -11.29 3.96
N GLN A 47 -1.12 -10.69 3.70
CA GLN A 47 -1.03 -9.35 3.13
C GLN A 47 -1.90 -9.18 1.86
N LEU A 48 -1.95 -10.18 1.00
CA LEU A 48 -2.81 -10.18 -0.18
C LEU A 48 -4.25 -10.62 0.15
N ALA A 49 -4.43 -11.78 0.78
CA ALA A 49 -5.70 -12.46 0.90
C ALA A 49 -6.20 -12.48 2.34
N VAL A 50 -7.17 -11.65 2.64
CA VAL A 50 -7.76 -11.53 3.99
C VAL A 50 -9.06 -12.33 4.16
N ASN A 51 -9.69 -12.74 3.06
CA ASN A 51 -10.93 -13.49 3.09
C ASN A 51 -10.94 -14.60 2.03
N ARG A 52 -11.11 -15.84 2.47
CA ARG A 52 -11.25 -17.02 1.59
C ARG A 52 -12.60 -17.71 1.76
N ALA A 53 -13.54 -17.12 2.51
CA ALA A 53 -14.88 -17.64 2.74
C ALA A 53 -15.81 -17.33 1.56
N PHE A 54 -15.54 -17.96 0.42
CA PHE A 54 -16.36 -17.87 -0.77
C PHE A 54 -17.45 -18.95 -0.80
N ASP A 55 -18.49 -18.75 -1.60
CA ASP A 55 -19.47 -19.79 -1.87
C ASP A 55 -18.84 -20.88 -2.74
N VAL A 56 -19.13 -22.14 -2.42
CA VAL A 56 -18.58 -23.29 -3.14
C VAL A 56 -19.08 -23.29 -4.58
N PRO A 57 -18.20 -23.14 -5.59
CA PRO A 57 -18.61 -23.21 -6.99
C PRO A 57 -18.95 -24.67 -7.36
N SER A 58 -19.72 -24.85 -8.43
CA SER A 58 -19.87 -26.18 -9.03
C SER A 58 -18.59 -26.58 -9.75
N PHE A 59 -18.04 -27.75 -9.43
CA PHE A 59 -16.87 -28.31 -10.12
C PHE A 59 -16.89 -29.84 -10.09
N ASN A 60 -16.13 -30.45 -10.98
CA ASN A 60 -15.92 -31.90 -11.06
C ASN A 60 -14.43 -32.22 -10.94
N VAL A 61 -14.12 -33.29 -10.24
CA VAL A 61 -12.76 -33.78 -10.01
C VAL A 61 -12.63 -35.16 -10.60
N GLN A 62 -11.58 -35.36 -11.43
CA GLN A 62 -11.17 -36.66 -11.95
C GLN A 62 -9.76 -36.96 -11.43
N ASP A 63 -9.68 -37.88 -10.48
CA ASP A 63 -8.42 -38.31 -9.91
C ASP A 63 -8.02 -39.65 -10.52
N THR A 64 -6.90 -39.64 -11.25
CA THR A 64 -6.37 -40.82 -11.97
C THR A 64 -4.92 -41.10 -11.57
N PRO A 65 -4.38 -42.28 -11.88
CA PRO A 65 -2.96 -42.58 -11.65
C PRO A 65 -2.00 -41.65 -12.40
N VAL A 66 -2.43 -41.01 -13.49
CA VAL A 66 -1.59 -40.14 -14.32
C VAL A 66 -1.73 -38.66 -13.98
N GLY A 67 -2.73 -38.27 -13.19
CA GLY A 67 -2.91 -36.88 -12.79
C GLY A 67 -4.29 -36.58 -12.23
N LEU A 68 -4.42 -35.36 -11.78
CA LEU A 68 -5.62 -34.77 -11.26
C LEU A 68 -6.18 -33.76 -12.28
N GLU A 69 -7.46 -33.89 -12.61
CA GLU A 69 -8.17 -32.90 -13.41
C GLU A 69 -9.29 -32.27 -12.59
N ILE A 70 -9.39 -30.95 -12.61
CA ILE A 70 -10.47 -30.21 -11.97
C ILE A 70 -11.13 -29.34 -13.03
N HIS A 71 -12.44 -29.49 -13.17
CA HIS A 71 -13.24 -28.76 -14.14
C HIS A 71 -14.30 -27.91 -13.45
N THR A 72 -14.28 -26.62 -13.68
CA THR A 72 -15.37 -25.69 -13.34
C THR A 72 -16.12 -25.32 -14.62
N GLU A 73 -17.12 -24.46 -14.54
CA GLU A 73 -17.76 -23.86 -15.73
C GLU A 73 -16.75 -23.14 -16.66
N HIS A 74 -15.72 -22.49 -16.07
CA HIS A 74 -14.83 -21.59 -16.80
C HIS A 74 -13.38 -22.05 -16.90
N LEU A 75 -12.96 -23.01 -16.07
CA LEU A 75 -11.57 -23.47 -16.00
C LEU A 75 -11.48 -24.99 -16.18
N SER A 76 -10.33 -25.43 -16.72
CA SER A 76 -9.88 -26.81 -16.66
C SER A 76 -8.44 -26.83 -16.16
N LEU A 77 -8.25 -27.31 -14.94
CA LEU A 77 -6.94 -27.48 -14.31
C LEU A 77 -6.47 -28.91 -14.49
N PHE A 78 -5.23 -29.10 -14.92
CA PHE A 78 -4.52 -30.37 -14.92
C PHE A 78 -3.31 -30.30 -14.01
N TYR A 79 -3.06 -31.35 -13.22
CA TYR A 79 -1.89 -31.48 -12.37
C TYR A 79 -1.40 -32.94 -12.27
N ASP A 80 -0.11 -33.15 -12.50
CA ASP A 80 0.53 -34.48 -12.54
C ASP A 80 0.84 -35.06 -11.15
N LYS A 81 0.50 -34.34 -10.06
CA LYS A 81 0.78 -34.67 -8.65
C LYS A 81 2.28 -34.68 -8.25
N GLY A 82 3.14 -34.26 -9.15
CA GLY A 82 4.57 -34.10 -8.89
C GLY A 82 4.95 -32.74 -8.31
N PRO A 83 6.24 -32.40 -8.22
CA PRO A 83 6.68 -31.04 -7.94
C PRO A 83 6.15 -30.07 -9.00
N LEU A 84 5.79 -28.86 -8.58
CA LEU A 84 5.25 -27.86 -9.51
C LEU A 84 6.24 -27.57 -10.63
N SER A 85 5.78 -27.72 -11.87
CA SER A 85 6.57 -27.52 -13.07
C SER A 85 5.70 -27.08 -14.26
N PRO A 86 6.26 -26.44 -15.30
CA PRO A 86 5.49 -26.04 -16.48
C PRO A 86 4.81 -27.19 -17.23
N GLY A 87 5.35 -28.41 -17.14
CA GLY A 87 4.75 -29.62 -17.70
C GLY A 87 3.73 -30.27 -16.79
N GLY A 88 3.85 -30.08 -15.47
CA GLY A 88 3.06 -30.75 -14.44
C GLY A 88 1.79 -30.02 -14.05
N LEU A 89 1.76 -28.68 -14.12
CA LEU A 89 0.58 -27.89 -13.77
C LEU A 89 0.20 -26.94 -14.88
N SER A 90 -1.06 -27.04 -15.33
CA SER A 90 -1.63 -26.10 -16.30
C SER A 90 -3.08 -25.79 -15.99
N ILE A 91 -3.52 -24.58 -16.34
CA ILE A 91 -4.92 -24.14 -16.23
C ILE A 91 -5.37 -23.55 -17.57
N LYS A 92 -6.38 -24.15 -18.15
CA LYS A 92 -7.02 -23.68 -19.38
C LYS A 92 -8.24 -22.82 -19.03
N VAL A 93 -8.29 -21.60 -19.57
CA VAL A 93 -9.45 -20.73 -19.49
C VAL A 93 -10.38 -21.01 -20.64
N ARG A 94 -11.61 -21.43 -20.35
CA ARG A 94 -12.61 -21.90 -21.33
C ARG A 94 -13.30 -20.70 -21.89
N SER A 95 -13.50 -19.80 -22.05
CA SER A 95 -14.23 -18.67 -22.66
C SER A 95 -13.45 -17.37 -22.64
N ALA A 96 -12.14 -17.49 -22.69
CA ALA A 96 -11.30 -16.33 -22.58
C ALA A 96 -11.57 -15.28 -23.65
N CYS A 97 -11.77 -15.70 -24.93
CA CYS A 97 -11.93 -14.78 -26.05
C CYS A 97 -12.55 -15.49 -27.22
N ARG A 98 -13.81 -15.24 -27.58
CA ARG A 98 -14.45 -15.57 -28.87
C ARG A 98 -13.91 -16.83 -29.58
N GLY A 99 -13.69 -17.93 -28.83
CA GLY A 99 -13.17 -19.19 -29.38
C GLY A 99 -11.66 -19.38 -29.29
N ILE A 100 -10.90 -18.44 -28.73
CA ILE A 100 -9.48 -18.63 -28.43
C ILE A 100 -9.39 -19.19 -26.99
N TYR A 101 -8.80 -20.37 -26.88
CA TYR A 101 -8.49 -20.98 -25.59
C TYR A 101 -7.09 -20.58 -25.18
N SER A 102 -6.95 -19.96 -24.01
CA SER A 102 -5.66 -19.70 -23.40
C SER A 102 -5.34 -20.74 -22.34
N THR A 103 -4.09 -21.07 -22.21
CA THR A 103 -3.60 -22.02 -21.19
C THR A 103 -2.41 -21.41 -20.51
N TRP A 104 -2.51 -21.27 -19.19
CA TRP A 104 -1.38 -20.94 -18.34
C TRP A 104 -0.68 -22.21 -17.92
N ARG A 105 0.65 -22.17 -17.85
CA ARG A 105 1.51 -23.21 -17.29
C ARG A 105 2.27 -22.64 -16.10
N TYR A 106 2.51 -23.45 -15.08
CA TYR A 106 3.25 -23.00 -13.90
C TYR A 106 4.57 -22.34 -14.29
N GLY A 107 4.84 -21.16 -13.71
CA GLY A 107 6.04 -20.37 -14.01
C GLY A 107 6.02 -19.58 -15.33
N GLU A 108 4.94 -19.65 -16.11
CA GLU A 108 4.82 -18.87 -17.35
C GLU A 108 4.62 -17.38 -17.05
N ALA A 109 5.35 -16.53 -17.77
CA ALA A 109 5.26 -15.08 -17.63
C ALA A 109 3.93 -14.52 -18.12
N LEU A 110 3.45 -13.48 -17.47
CA LEU A 110 2.25 -12.74 -17.86
C LEU A 110 2.59 -11.71 -18.95
N THR A 111 2.31 -12.01 -20.21
CA THR A 111 2.68 -11.15 -21.35
C THR A 111 1.61 -10.15 -21.76
N GLU A 112 0.35 -10.40 -21.43
CA GLU A 112 -0.81 -9.61 -21.86
C GLU A 112 -1.58 -9.04 -20.65
N ASN A 113 -0.88 -8.80 -19.53
CA ASN A 113 -1.47 -8.19 -18.35
C ASN A 113 -1.81 -6.72 -18.62
N LEU A 114 -2.97 -6.26 -18.15
CA LEU A 114 -3.40 -4.86 -18.31
C LEU A 114 -2.64 -3.87 -17.41
N GLY A 115 -1.72 -4.37 -16.61
CA GLY A 115 -0.99 -3.59 -15.62
C GLY A 115 -1.79 -3.35 -14.35
N GLY A 116 -1.08 -3.02 -13.31
CA GLY A 116 -1.58 -2.56 -12.03
C GLY A 116 -1.02 -1.16 -11.75
N THR A 117 -0.09 -1.07 -10.82
CA THR A 117 0.53 0.19 -10.43
C THR A 117 2.02 0.01 -10.11
N ALA A 118 2.68 1.06 -9.66
CA ALA A 118 4.05 1.03 -9.16
C ALA A 118 4.11 1.72 -7.79
N ARG A 119 5.18 1.45 -7.05
CA ARG A 119 5.40 2.03 -5.72
C ARG A 119 5.52 3.55 -5.79
N THR A 120 6.21 4.07 -6.80
CA THR A 120 6.59 5.47 -6.89
C THR A 120 6.77 5.91 -8.35
N LEU A 121 6.57 7.20 -8.56
CA LEU A 121 6.98 7.96 -9.74
C LEU A 121 8.14 8.93 -9.42
N ASP A 122 8.87 8.72 -8.31
CA ASP A 122 10.04 9.54 -7.97
C ASP A 122 11.00 9.60 -9.15
N GLN A 123 11.39 10.83 -9.52
CA GLN A 123 12.29 11.13 -10.64
C GLN A 123 11.82 10.61 -12.00
N ALA A 124 10.57 10.15 -12.12
CA ALA A 124 10.03 9.69 -13.38
C ALA A 124 9.75 10.88 -14.32
N ASP A 125 10.23 10.76 -15.56
CA ASP A 125 9.91 11.66 -16.67
C ASP A 125 9.10 10.89 -17.71
N GLY A 126 7.83 10.69 -17.44
CA GLY A 126 6.93 9.87 -18.24
C GLY A 126 6.72 8.46 -17.70
N ALA A 127 6.63 7.47 -18.60
CA ALA A 127 6.22 6.12 -18.27
C ALA A 127 7.27 5.35 -17.47
N VAL A 128 6.80 4.60 -16.46
CA VAL A 128 7.58 3.64 -15.69
C VAL A 128 6.99 2.22 -15.85
N PRO A 129 7.77 1.15 -15.61
CA PRO A 129 7.26 -0.20 -15.53
C PRO A 129 6.20 -0.32 -14.41
N LEU A 130 5.10 -1.03 -14.68
CA LEU A 130 4.05 -1.29 -13.71
C LEU A 130 4.09 -2.75 -13.27
N GLU A 131 3.80 -2.99 -12.00
CA GLU A 131 3.51 -4.33 -11.49
C GLU A 131 2.22 -4.87 -12.14
N PRO A 132 2.05 -6.20 -12.24
CA PRO A 132 0.85 -6.78 -12.82
C PRO A 132 -0.40 -6.50 -11.96
N GLY A 133 -1.53 -6.30 -12.64
CA GLY A 133 -2.86 -6.33 -12.03
C GLY A 133 -3.51 -7.71 -12.18
N VAL A 134 -4.78 -7.82 -11.77
CA VAL A 134 -5.54 -9.08 -11.83
C VAL A 134 -6.22 -9.34 -13.17
N GLN A 135 -6.00 -8.50 -14.17
CA GLN A 135 -6.68 -8.53 -15.46
C GLN A 135 -5.70 -8.71 -16.61
N SER A 136 -6.20 -9.32 -17.68
CA SER A 136 -5.43 -9.58 -18.90
C SER A 136 -6.20 -9.15 -20.14
N ARG A 137 -5.46 -8.72 -21.15
CA ARG A 137 -6.01 -8.28 -22.44
C ARG A 137 -6.45 -9.45 -23.34
N LEU A 138 -5.56 -10.39 -23.60
CA LEU A 138 -5.80 -11.50 -24.54
C LEU A 138 -5.71 -12.87 -23.90
N GLN A 139 -4.77 -13.09 -22.96
CA GLN A 139 -4.60 -14.39 -22.31
C GLN A 139 -5.81 -14.77 -21.45
N GLY A 140 -6.58 -13.80 -20.97
CA GLY A 140 -7.77 -14.03 -20.16
C GLY A 140 -7.49 -14.51 -18.74
N TYR A 141 -6.22 -14.48 -18.31
CA TYR A 141 -5.81 -14.81 -16.95
C TYR A 141 -4.73 -13.87 -16.40
N SER A 142 -4.63 -13.84 -15.08
CA SER A 142 -3.53 -13.27 -14.33
C SER A 142 -3.22 -14.15 -13.12
N VAL A 143 -2.03 -14.03 -12.56
CA VAL A 143 -1.59 -14.77 -11.38
C VAL A 143 -0.96 -13.82 -10.40
N LEU A 144 -1.38 -13.87 -9.14
CA LEU A 144 -0.71 -13.18 -8.04
C LEU A 144 0.00 -14.21 -7.17
N ASP A 145 1.25 -13.92 -6.84
CA ASP A 145 2.08 -14.74 -5.96
C ASP A 145 2.01 -14.19 -4.52
N ASP A 146 1.48 -14.99 -3.62
CA ASP A 146 1.34 -14.68 -2.19
C ASP A 146 2.35 -15.45 -1.32
N SER A 147 3.28 -16.19 -1.95
CA SER A 147 4.19 -17.11 -1.27
C SER A 147 5.12 -16.43 -0.26
N ALA A 148 5.49 -15.17 -0.51
CA ALA A 148 6.36 -14.38 0.36
C ALA A 148 5.61 -13.35 1.23
N SER A 149 4.31 -13.18 1.07
CA SER A 149 3.51 -12.19 1.80
C SER A 149 3.47 -12.49 3.29
N LEU A 150 3.47 -11.46 4.12
CA LEU A 150 3.28 -11.62 5.56
C LEU A 150 1.87 -12.15 5.89
N LEU A 151 1.80 -12.93 6.94
CA LEU A 151 0.55 -13.38 7.54
C LEU A 151 0.05 -12.36 8.55
N LEU A 152 -1.26 -12.14 8.58
CA LEU A 152 -1.92 -11.25 9.52
C LEU A 152 -2.44 -12.04 10.73
N LEU A 153 -2.08 -11.58 11.93
CA LEU A 153 -2.49 -12.20 13.18
C LEU A 153 -3.73 -11.48 13.77
N GLU A 154 -4.47 -12.17 14.63
CA GLU A 154 -5.69 -11.64 15.24
C GLU A 154 -5.48 -10.39 16.10
N ASP A 155 -4.29 -10.25 16.68
CA ASP A 155 -3.90 -9.07 17.46
C ASP A 155 -3.46 -7.86 16.61
N GLY A 156 -3.48 -8.02 15.28
CA GLY A 156 -3.00 -7.03 14.31
C GLY A 156 -1.51 -7.11 14.03
N TRP A 157 -0.78 -8.02 14.69
CA TRP A 157 0.62 -8.24 14.40
C TRP A 157 0.79 -9.06 13.10
N VAL A 158 2.03 -9.28 12.70
CA VAL A 158 2.37 -10.01 11.47
C VAL A 158 3.35 -11.15 11.74
N ALA A 159 3.33 -12.17 10.90
CA ALA A 159 4.26 -13.28 10.95
C ALA A 159 4.81 -13.61 9.55
N PRO A 160 6.03 -14.15 9.43
CA PRO A 160 6.55 -14.61 8.15
C PRO A 160 5.83 -15.88 7.72
N ARG A 161 5.83 -16.13 6.42
CA ARG A 161 5.46 -17.43 5.88
C ARG A 161 6.56 -18.46 6.11
N ARG A 162 6.16 -19.72 6.00
CA ARG A 162 7.11 -20.84 5.97
C ARG A 162 7.88 -20.82 4.66
N GLU A 163 9.19 -20.97 4.75
CA GLU A 163 10.05 -21.07 3.57
C GLU A 163 9.72 -22.31 2.72
N GLY A 164 9.90 -22.18 1.41
CA GLY A 164 9.72 -23.26 0.45
C GLY A 164 8.26 -23.66 0.19
N THR A 165 7.29 -22.88 0.68
CA THR A 165 5.88 -23.04 0.31
C THR A 165 5.52 -22.15 -0.88
N VAL A 166 4.61 -22.63 -1.75
CA VAL A 166 4.03 -21.87 -2.86
C VAL A 166 2.58 -21.59 -2.53
N ASP A 167 2.14 -20.35 -2.78
CA ASP A 167 0.75 -19.91 -2.61
C ASP A 167 0.40 -18.89 -3.70
N LEU A 168 -0.29 -19.33 -4.73
CA LEU A 168 -0.65 -18.53 -5.89
C LEU A 168 -2.17 -18.37 -5.98
N TYR A 169 -2.60 -17.23 -6.51
CA TYR A 169 -3.99 -16.99 -6.88
C TYR A 169 -4.10 -16.81 -8.40
N PHE A 170 -4.77 -17.76 -9.04
CA PHE A 170 -5.03 -17.75 -10.49
C PHE A 170 -6.38 -17.11 -10.77
N PHE A 171 -6.39 -16.01 -11.51
CA PHE A 171 -7.56 -15.24 -11.94
C PHE A 171 -7.87 -15.55 -13.42
N GLY A 172 -8.80 -16.44 -13.72
CA GLY A 172 -9.16 -16.86 -15.08
C GLY A 172 -10.47 -16.25 -15.57
N TYR A 173 -10.55 -14.93 -15.61
CA TYR A 173 -11.81 -14.20 -15.84
C TYR A 173 -12.08 -13.88 -17.32
N GLY A 174 -11.12 -14.09 -18.24
CA GLY A 174 -11.31 -13.65 -19.62
C GLY A 174 -11.59 -12.16 -19.70
N TYR A 175 -12.72 -11.78 -20.28
CA TYR A 175 -13.21 -10.40 -20.36
C TYR A 175 -14.22 -10.02 -19.26
N ALA A 176 -14.45 -10.87 -18.28
CA ALA A 176 -15.33 -10.57 -17.16
C ALA A 176 -14.63 -9.66 -16.12
N TYR A 177 -14.16 -8.50 -16.57
CA TYR A 177 -13.30 -7.58 -15.79
C TYR A 177 -13.96 -7.11 -14.49
N GLN A 178 -15.25 -6.79 -14.53
CA GLN A 178 -15.99 -6.34 -13.35
C GLN A 178 -16.13 -7.44 -12.30
N GLU A 179 -16.35 -8.68 -12.73
CA GLU A 179 -16.40 -9.84 -11.83
C GLU A 179 -15.03 -10.10 -11.22
N CYS A 180 -13.97 -10.01 -12.02
CA CYS A 180 -12.59 -10.15 -11.58
C CYS A 180 -12.25 -9.19 -10.43
N ILE A 181 -12.52 -7.90 -10.61
CA ILE A 181 -12.27 -6.89 -9.59
C ILE A 181 -13.17 -7.09 -8.36
N ARG A 182 -14.44 -7.47 -8.55
CA ARG A 182 -15.34 -7.78 -7.43
C ARG A 182 -14.80 -8.93 -6.58
N ASP A 183 -14.37 -10.02 -7.20
CA ASP A 183 -13.84 -11.18 -6.51
C ASP A 183 -12.45 -10.90 -5.92
N PHE A 184 -11.65 -10.06 -6.57
CA PHE A 184 -10.41 -9.54 -5.98
C PHE A 184 -10.68 -8.78 -4.67
N PHE A 185 -11.65 -7.87 -4.64
CA PHE A 185 -12.02 -7.17 -3.40
C PHE A 185 -12.61 -8.10 -2.34
N ARG A 186 -13.33 -9.15 -2.73
CA ARG A 186 -13.79 -10.18 -1.78
C ARG A 186 -12.62 -10.93 -1.16
N LEU A 187 -11.60 -11.25 -1.96
CA LEU A 187 -10.39 -11.95 -1.51
C LEU A 187 -9.50 -11.04 -0.64
N SER A 188 -9.20 -9.85 -1.15
CA SER A 188 -8.17 -8.96 -0.61
C SER A 188 -8.72 -7.91 0.37
N GLY A 189 -10.03 -7.89 0.60
CA GLY A 189 -10.71 -6.88 1.43
C GLY A 189 -11.13 -5.64 0.65
N SER A 190 -12.05 -4.90 1.21
CA SER A 190 -12.56 -3.67 0.60
C SER A 190 -11.66 -2.48 0.89
N THR A 191 -11.63 -1.52 -0.02
CA THR A 191 -11.06 -0.20 0.25
C THR A 191 -11.95 0.52 1.26
N PRO A 192 -11.41 1.02 2.38
CA PRO A 192 -12.19 1.77 3.36
C PRO A 192 -12.67 3.11 2.81
N LEU A 193 -13.80 3.59 3.34
CA LEU A 193 -14.28 4.94 3.01
C LEU A 193 -13.36 5.98 3.64
N LEU A 194 -12.87 6.91 2.82
CA LEU A 194 -12.05 8.03 3.28
C LEU A 194 -12.83 9.00 4.18
N PRO A 195 -12.15 9.70 5.10
CA PRO A 195 -12.70 10.91 5.70
C PRO A 195 -13.05 11.94 4.63
N ARG A 196 -14.15 12.70 4.83
CA ARG A 196 -14.62 13.63 3.81
C ARG A 196 -13.61 14.71 3.42
N TYR A 197 -12.79 15.17 4.38
CA TYR A 197 -11.77 16.18 4.12
C TYR A 197 -10.68 15.70 3.13
N ALA A 198 -10.44 14.38 3.06
CA ALA A 198 -9.47 13.82 2.11
C ALA A 198 -9.89 14.02 0.63
N LEU A 199 -11.16 14.26 0.36
CA LEU A 199 -11.71 14.47 -0.99
C LEU A 199 -11.67 15.94 -1.43
N GLY A 200 -11.03 16.82 -0.67
CA GLY A 200 -10.86 18.23 -1.02
C GLY A 200 -9.47 18.55 -1.55
N ASN A 201 -9.20 19.84 -1.77
CA ASN A 201 -7.86 20.31 -2.14
C ASN A 201 -6.95 20.32 -0.92
N TRP A 202 -5.73 19.91 -1.13
CA TRP A 202 -4.65 19.97 -0.15
C TRP A 202 -3.61 20.97 -0.61
N TRP A 203 -3.07 21.78 0.29
CA TRP A 203 -1.91 22.59 -0.01
C TRP A 203 -0.66 21.88 0.47
N SER A 204 0.23 21.55 -0.46
CA SER A 204 1.54 20.95 -0.19
C SER A 204 2.61 21.67 -0.99
N ARG A 205 3.74 21.98 -0.36
CA ARG A 205 4.92 22.49 -1.01
C ARG A 205 6.15 22.27 -0.14
N PHE A 206 7.19 21.68 -0.72
CA PHE A 206 8.51 21.65 -0.10
C PHE A 206 9.09 23.08 -0.03
N HIS A 207 8.94 23.71 1.12
CA HIS A 207 9.38 25.06 1.40
C HIS A 207 9.41 25.33 2.91
N PRO A 208 10.49 25.96 3.45
CA PRO A 208 10.60 26.25 4.87
C PRO A 208 9.70 27.43 5.30
N TYR A 209 8.40 27.19 5.38
CA TYR A 209 7.44 28.19 5.85
C TYR A 209 7.62 28.49 7.35
N SER A 210 7.63 29.78 7.69
CA SER A 210 7.30 30.16 9.06
C SER A 210 5.80 29.97 9.33
N ALA A 211 5.40 29.87 10.60
CA ALA A 211 3.98 29.82 10.97
C ALA A 211 3.20 31.00 10.40
N GLU A 212 3.76 32.22 10.50
CA GLU A 212 3.14 33.48 10.00
C GLU A 212 2.98 33.46 8.46
N ASP A 213 4.02 33.03 7.71
CA ASP A 213 3.95 32.94 6.26
C ASP A 213 2.90 31.93 5.80
N TYR A 214 2.81 30.77 6.51
CA TYR A 214 1.86 29.73 6.18
C TYR A 214 0.42 30.18 6.47
N GLU A 215 0.16 30.82 7.62
CA GLU A 215 -1.13 31.38 7.96
C GLU A 215 -1.57 32.46 6.94
N THR A 216 -0.66 33.36 6.58
CA THR A 216 -0.90 34.39 5.57
C THR A 216 -1.27 33.75 4.22
N LEU A 217 -0.58 32.68 3.84
CA LEU A 217 -0.88 31.96 2.60
C LEU A 217 -2.28 31.31 2.66
N MET A 218 -2.66 30.67 3.77
CA MET A 218 -3.99 30.08 3.94
C MET A 218 -5.11 31.14 3.88
N ASP A 219 -4.88 32.31 4.47
CA ASP A 219 -5.82 33.43 4.40
C ASP A 219 -5.95 33.93 2.97
N ARG A 220 -4.85 34.05 2.22
CA ARG A 220 -4.87 34.41 0.80
C ARG A 220 -5.68 33.41 -0.05
N PHE A 221 -5.52 32.11 0.15
CA PHE A 221 -6.34 31.11 -0.56
C PHE A 221 -7.83 31.32 -0.31
N ARG A 222 -8.20 31.62 0.93
CA ARG A 222 -9.60 31.91 1.31
C ARG A 222 -10.10 33.20 0.65
N GLU A 223 -9.31 34.27 0.62
CA GLU A 223 -9.64 35.54 -0.01
C GLU A 223 -9.84 35.41 -1.53
N GLU A 224 -8.99 34.62 -2.19
CA GLU A 224 -9.09 34.31 -3.63
C GLU A 224 -10.20 33.29 -3.94
N GLY A 225 -10.91 32.79 -2.94
CA GLY A 225 -12.01 31.83 -3.12
C GLY A 225 -11.55 30.42 -3.48
N VAL A 226 -10.32 30.05 -3.21
CA VAL A 226 -9.79 28.70 -3.43
C VAL A 226 -10.03 27.85 -2.17
N PRO A 227 -10.95 26.88 -2.22
CA PRO A 227 -11.24 26.04 -1.06
C PRO A 227 -10.11 25.06 -0.80
N LEU A 228 -9.66 24.98 0.43
CA LEU A 228 -8.74 23.97 0.92
C LEU A 228 -9.39 23.16 2.02
N SER A 229 -8.98 21.89 2.16
CA SER A 229 -9.42 20.99 3.24
C SER A 229 -8.27 20.49 4.09
N VAL A 230 -7.05 20.46 3.56
CA VAL A 230 -5.86 19.97 4.24
C VAL A 230 -4.70 20.93 4.06
N ALA A 231 -4.02 21.21 5.16
CA ALA A 231 -2.73 21.88 5.21
C ALA A 231 -1.64 20.81 5.39
N VAL A 232 -0.75 20.68 4.42
CA VAL A 232 0.39 19.77 4.47
C VAL A 232 1.61 20.56 4.89
N LEU A 233 2.28 20.12 5.95
CA LEU A 233 3.58 20.65 6.38
C LEU A 233 4.66 19.65 5.96
N ASP A 234 5.47 20.08 5.00
CA ASP A 234 6.58 19.28 4.48
C ASP A 234 7.76 19.30 5.48
N MET A 235 8.79 18.55 5.19
CA MET A 235 9.84 18.14 6.13
C MET A 235 10.46 19.26 6.98
N ASP A 236 10.43 20.52 6.58
CA ASP A 236 10.95 21.64 7.37
C ASP A 236 10.14 21.95 8.64
N TRP A 237 9.01 21.26 8.87
CA TRP A 237 8.29 21.33 10.14
C TRP A 237 9.15 20.84 11.32
N HIS A 238 10.08 19.89 11.06
CA HIS A 238 11.04 19.39 12.05
C HIS A 238 12.44 19.98 11.81
N ILE A 239 13.37 19.70 12.72
CA ILE A 239 14.77 20.13 12.59
C ILE A 239 15.42 19.34 11.46
N THR A 240 15.83 20.04 10.37
CA THR A 240 16.52 19.47 9.22
C THR A 240 18.01 19.81 9.18
N ASP A 241 18.43 20.92 9.79
CA ASP A 241 19.83 21.28 9.94
C ASP A 241 20.39 20.71 11.25
N VAL A 242 20.99 19.52 11.16
CA VAL A 242 21.53 18.75 12.27
C VAL A 242 23.03 18.56 12.13
N ASP A 243 23.74 18.39 13.26
CA ASP A 243 25.14 17.98 13.24
C ASP A 243 25.25 16.63 12.52
N PRO A 244 26.14 16.45 11.52
CA PRO A 244 26.31 15.17 10.80
C PRO A 244 26.61 13.97 11.70
N ARG A 245 27.04 14.21 12.95
CA ARG A 245 27.23 13.17 13.97
C ARG A 245 25.92 12.68 14.57
N ASP A 246 24.87 13.48 14.52
CA ASP A 246 23.54 13.22 15.07
C ASP A 246 22.53 12.81 13.98
N GLY A 247 22.98 12.55 12.73
CA GLY A 247 22.13 12.12 11.61
C GLY A 247 22.21 13.04 10.40
N LYS A 248 21.28 12.89 9.45
CA LYS A 248 21.23 13.67 8.21
C LYS A 248 20.12 14.73 8.18
N GLY A 249 19.29 14.79 9.22
CA GLY A 249 18.13 15.68 9.27
C GLY A 249 17.01 15.35 8.27
N TRP A 250 17.07 14.17 7.66
CA TRP A 250 16.01 13.70 6.77
C TRP A 250 14.85 13.08 7.58
N THR A 251 15.19 12.28 8.57
CA THR A 251 14.25 11.79 9.60
C THR A 251 14.21 12.80 10.75
N GLY A 252 13.02 13.19 11.20
CA GLY A 252 12.86 14.07 12.35
C GLY A 252 11.49 13.98 13.01
N TYR A 253 11.46 14.24 14.32
CA TYR A 253 10.26 14.22 15.16
C TYR A 253 10.16 15.46 16.06
N THR A 254 11.14 16.35 16.01
CA THR A 254 11.24 17.53 16.86
C THR A 254 10.86 18.77 16.06
N TRP A 255 9.88 19.54 16.56
CA TRP A 255 9.46 20.78 15.91
C TRP A 255 10.60 21.74 15.66
N ASN A 256 10.70 22.25 14.45
CA ASN A 256 11.59 23.37 14.11
C ASN A 256 11.03 24.68 14.68
N ARG A 257 11.39 24.96 15.94
CA ARG A 257 10.86 26.13 16.66
C ARG A 257 11.39 27.47 16.12
N ALA A 258 12.37 27.45 15.24
CA ALA A 258 12.79 28.66 14.52
C ALA A 258 11.72 29.10 13.49
N LEU A 259 11.05 28.14 12.86
CA LEU A 259 9.96 28.38 11.92
C LEU A 259 8.59 28.35 12.59
N ILE A 260 8.38 27.41 13.51
CA ILE A 260 7.09 27.18 14.21
C ILE A 260 7.35 27.26 15.73
N PRO A 261 7.45 28.48 16.29
CA PRO A 261 7.79 28.65 17.72
C PRO A 261 6.78 28.04 18.71
N ARG A 262 5.50 28.03 18.32
CA ARG A 262 4.37 27.58 19.13
C ARG A 262 3.48 26.63 18.32
N PRO A 263 3.88 25.35 18.20
CA PRO A 263 3.21 24.39 17.31
C PRO A 263 1.71 24.24 17.59
N THR A 264 1.32 24.04 18.83
CA THR A 264 -0.08 23.84 19.21
C THR A 264 -0.95 25.03 18.79
N GLU A 265 -0.53 26.28 19.10
CA GLU A 265 -1.26 27.48 18.71
C GLU A 265 -1.36 27.63 17.19
N PHE A 266 -0.28 27.28 16.48
CA PHE A 266 -0.26 27.29 15.01
C PHE A 266 -1.23 26.27 14.43
N LEU A 267 -1.24 25.02 14.91
CA LEU A 267 -2.16 23.99 14.44
C LEU A 267 -3.60 24.32 14.79
N ASP A 268 -3.88 24.87 15.96
CA ASP A 268 -5.20 25.37 16.34
C ASP A 268 -5.68 26.45 15.35
N SER A 269 -4.79 27.37 14.96
CA SER A 269 -5.13 28.42 14.00
C SER A 269 -5.48 27.87 12.61
N LEU A 270 -4.85 26.77 12.19
CA LEU A 270 -5.22 26.06 10.93
C LEU A 270 -6.55 25.34 11.09
N HIS A 271 -6.81 24.72 12.22
CA HIS A 271 -8.11 24.10 12.54
C HIS A 271 -9.24 25.13 12.57
N ASP A 272 -9.03 26.31 13.12
CA ASP A 272 -10.00 27.41 13.12
C ASP A 272 -10.37 27.90 11.71
N ARG A 273 -9.46 27.70 10.74
CA ARG A 273 -9.71 27.91 9.31
C ARG A 273 -10.45 26.74 8.64
N GLY A 274 -10.77 25.68 9.38
CA GLY A 274 -11.45 24.48 8.89
C GLY A 274 -10.55 23.48 8.19
N LEU A 275 -9.22 23.63 8.30
CA LEU A 275 -8.24 22.75 7.68
C LEU A 275 -7.92 21.56 8.59
N LYS A 276 -7.61 20.41 8.00
CA LYS A 276 -6.93 19.29 8.64
C LYS A 276 -5.44 19.39 8.37
N VAL A 277 -4.64 18.91 9.31
CA VAL A 277 -3.17 19.04 9.24
C VAL A 277 -2.50 17.68 9.16
N THR A 278 -1.57 17.54 8.21
CA THR A 278 -0.68 16.39 8.11
C THR A 278 0.78 16.84 8.05
N LEU A 279 1.64 16.04 8.66
CA LEU A 279 3.09 16.24 8.62
C LEU A 279 3.74 15.16 7.77
N ASN A 280 4.75 15.57 6.99
CA ASN A 280 5.62 14.68 6.25
C ASN A 280 6.51 13.87 7.21
N LEU A 281 6.66 12.57 6.98
CA LEU A 281 7.48 11.65 7.77
C LEU A 281 8.42 10.82 6.89
N HIS A 282 9.71 10.81 7.28
CA HIS A 282 10.75 9.96 6.71
C HIS A 282 11.40 9.11 7.82
N PRO A 283 10.75 8.08 8.38
CA PRO A 283 11.22 7.41 9.59
C PRO A 283 12.42 6.46 9.41
N ALA A 284 12.97 6.33 8.20
CA ALA A 284 13.97 5.32 7.84
C ALA A 284 15.25 5.33 8.70
N GLU A 285 15.69 6.49 9.21
CA GLU A 285 16.91 6.59 10.04
C GLU A 285 16.65 6.32 11.53
N GLY A 286 15.42 5.95 11.90
CA GLY A 286 15.04 5.66 13.28
C GLY A 286 14.98 6.91 14.16
N VAL A 287 15.51 6.88 15.41
CA VAL A 287 15.44 8.01 16.34
C VAL A 287 16.84 8.49 16.68
N GLN A 288 17.13 9.73 16.34
CA GLN A 288 18.45 10.32 16.51
C GLN A 288 18.60 11.01 17.90
N PRO A 289 19.84 11.12 18.42
CA PRO A 289 20.09 11.65 19.77
C PRO A 289 19.71 13.11 19.99
N HIS A 290 19.53 13.90 18.93
CA HIS A 290 19.12 15.31 19.02
C HIS A 290 17.61 15.48 19.21
N GLU A 291 16.82 14.44 18.98
CA GLU A 291 15.36 14.51 19.09
C GLU A 291 14.91 14.75 20.53
N GLU A 292 13.94 15.62 20.75
CA GLU A 292 13.33 15.87 22.07
C GLU A 292 12.80 14.58 22.71
N GLN A 293 12.30 13.65 21.87
CA GLN A 293 11.70 12.39 22.30
C GLN A 293 12.73 11.26 22.51
N TYR A 294 14.00 11.45 22.13
CA TYR A 294 15.05 10.42 22.15
C TYR A 294 15.19 9.73 23.53
N ALA A 295 15.30 10.52 24.60
CA ALA A 295 15.50 9.96 25.94
C ALA A 295 14.30 9.12 26.42
N ALA A 296 13.07 9.49 26.02
CA ALA A 296 11.87 8.71 26.32
C ALA A 296 11.86 7.40 25.51
N ALA A 297 12.15 7.48 24.22
CA ALA A 297 12.24 6.32 23.33
C ALA A 297 13.34 5.34 23.77
N ALA A 298 14.53 5.84 24.12
CA ALA A 298 15.63 5.00 24.61
C ALA A 298 15.23 4.24 25.87
N ARG A 299 14.62 4.91 26.85
CA ARG A 299 14.13 4.26 28.07
C ARG A 299 13.05 3.21 27.80
N ALA A 300 12.09 3.51 26.93
CA ALA A 300 11.04 2.57 26.56
C ALA A 300 11.58 1.28 25.93
N LEU A 301 12.71 1.39 25.20
CA LEU A 301 13.41 0.27 24.56
C LEU A 301 14.51 -0.35 25.46
N GLY A 302 14.62 0.05 26.74
CA GLY A 302 15.64 -0.45 27.65
C GLY A 302 17.06 -0.07 27.25
N ARG A 303 17.25 1.03 26.52
CA ARG A 303 18.55 1.53 26.06
C ARG A 303 19.05 2.63 27.01
N ASP A 304 20.35 2.73 27.13
CA ASP A 304 21.02 3.78 27.89
C ASP A 304 21.06 5.08 27.05
N ALA A 305 20.24 6.06 27.46
CA ALA A 305 20.15 7.33 26.76
C ALA A 305 21.44 8.18 26.86
N GLU A 306 22.26 8.00 27.90
CA GLU A 306 23.51 8.74 28.08
C GLU A 306 24.55 8.39 27.02
N LYS A 307 24.45 7.20 26.44
CA LYS A 307 25.34 6.79 25.34
C LYS A 307 25.05 7.52 24.04
N ARG A 308 23.92 8.21 23.92
CA ARG A 308 23.52 8.95 22.74
C ARG A 308 23.68 8.14 21.43
N ALA A 309 23.44 6.82 21.48
CA ALA A 309 23.52 5.95 20.32
C ALA A 309 22.19 6.02 19.54
N PRO A 310 22.19 6.23 18.21
CA PRO A 310 20.98 6.23 17.42
C PRO A 310 20.17 4.95 17.62
N ILE A 311 18.85 5.08 17.66
CA ILE A 311 17.92 3.95 17.72
C ILE A 311 17.51 3.61 16.30
N PRO A 312 17.94 2.47 15.73
CA PRO A 312 17.62 2.13 14.35
C PRO A 312 16.12 1.89 14.17
N PHE A 313 15.61 2.20 12.98
CA PHE A 313 14.26 1.88 12.58
C PHE A 313 14.06 0.35 12.51
N ASP A 314 13.02 -0.16 13.18
CA ASP A 314 12.72 -1.60 13.16
C ASP A 314 11.22 -1.88 13.40
N PHE A 315 10.43 -1.86 12.35
CA PHE A 315 9.00 -2.21 12.41
C PHE A 315 8.71 -3.72 12.49
N CYS A 316 9.77 -4.54 12.56
CA CYS A 316 9.65 -5.96 12.91
C CYS A 316 9.77 -6.21 14.42
N ASP A 317 10.00 -5.18 15.24
CA ASP A 317 10.05 -5.25 16.68
C ASP A 317 8.80 -4.60 17.32
N PRO A 318 7.94 -5.39 18.00
CA PRO A 318 6.76 -4.85 18.68
C PRO A 318 7.06 -3.74 19.69
N ALA A 319 8.23 -3.82 20.35
CA ALA A 319 8.65 -2.79 21.30
C ALA A 319 8.99 -1.48 20.61
N PHE A 320 9.66 -1.56 19.43
CA PHE A 320 9.94 -0.38 18.63
C PHE A 320 8.65 0.24 18.07
N VAL A 321 7.75 -0.56 17.50
CA VAL A 321 6.45 -0.08 16.96
C VAL A 321 5.66 0.66 18.04
N ARG A 322 5.54 0.08 19.24
CA ARG A 322 4.87 0.75 20.37
C ARG A 322 5.56 2.06 20.74
N THR A 323 6.88 2.04 20.87
CA THR A 323 7.67 3.24 21.22
C THR A 323 7.52 4.33 20.16
N TYR A 324 7.51 3.95 18.88
CA TYR A 324 7.32 4.88 17.77
C TYR A 324 5.99 5.62 17.88
N PHE A 325 4.88 4.92 18.08
CA PHE A 325 3.59 5.58 18.23
C PHE A 325 3.46 6.35 19.55
N GLU A 326 3.83 5.75 20.68
CA GLU A 326 3.60 6.36 22.02
C GLU A 326 4.55 7.49 22.33
N CYS A 327 5.85 7.35 22.00
CA CYS A 327 6.87 8.32 22.36
C CYS A 327 7.15 9.38 21.29
N LEU A 328 7.01 9.03 19.99
CA LEU A 328 7.35 9.96 18.90
C LEU A 328 6.10 10.65 18.35
N LEU A 329 5.08 9.91 17.94
CA LEU A 329 3.94 10.48 17.21
C LEU A 329 2.84 11.03 18.12
N ARG A 330 2.52 10.36 19.24
CA ARG A 330 1.48 10.82 20.18
C ARG A 330 1.68 12.24 20.71
N PRO A 331 2.92 12.67 21.06
CA PRO A 331 3.14 14.07 21.43
C PRO A 331 2.73 15.04 20.32
N LEU A 332 3.10 14.76 19.07
CA LEU A 332 2.76 15.59 17.90
C LEU A 332 1.26 15.58 17.59
N GLU A 333 0.60 14.43 17.75
CA GLU A 333 -0.86 14.34 17.63
C GLU A 333 -1.60 15.14 18.72
N LYS A 334 -1.04 15.25 19.91
CA LYS A 334 -1.57 16.12 20.98
C LYS A 334 -1.39 17.61 20.68
N ASP A 335 -0.37 17.97 19.91
CA ASP A 335 -0.20 19.32 19.41
C ASP A 335 -1.22 19.69 18.33
N GLY A 336 -1.90 18.69 17.71
CA GLY A 336 -2.97 18.93 16.74
C GLY A 336 -2.80 18.24 15.38
N VAL A 337 -1.84 17.33 15.21
CA VAL A 337 -1.70 16.58 13.95
C VAL A 337 -2.87 15.62 13.76
N ASP A 338 -3.57 15.72 12.61
CA ASP A 338 -4.77 14.93 12.32
C ASP A 338 -4.45 13.53 11.76
N PHE A 339 -3.49 13.45 10.85
CA PHE A 339 -3.04 12.21 10.22
C PHE A 339 -1.60 12.35 9.72
N TRP A 340 -1.03 11.27 9.13
CA TRP A 340 0.39 11.21 8.77
C TRP A 340 0.60 11.03 7.28
N TRP A 341 1.63 11.68 6.74
CA TRP A 341 2.17 11.47 5.40
C TRP A 341 3.49 10.71 5.49
N ILE A 342 3.47 9.43 5.05
CA ILE A 342 4.65 8.57 4.95
C ILE A 342 5.25 8.75 3.55
N ASP A 343 6.29 9.54 3.46
CA ASP A 343 6.82 9.96 2.17
C ASP A 343 7.97 9.08 1.66
N TRP A 344 8.73 8.46 2.49
CA TRP A 344 9.88 7.68 2.07
C TRP A 344 9.55 6.19 1.88
N GLN A 345 10.37 5.47 1.05
CA GLN A 345 10.17 4.04 0.77
C GLN A 345 10.70 3.11 1.87
N GLN A 346 11.31 3.64 2.91
CA GLN A 346 11.73 3.00 4.16
C GLN A 346 12.79 1.91 4.01
N GLY A 347 13.65 2.01 3.00
CA GLY A 347 14.75 1.06 2.78
C GLY A 347 14.29 -0.26 2.18
N GLU A 348 15.22 -1.19 2.05
CA GLU A 348 15.02 -2.47 1.36
C GLU A 348 15.01 -3.68 2.29
N ALA A 349 15.58 -3.56 3.49
CA ALA A 349 15.78 -4.68 4.39
C ALA A 349 14.91 -4.60 5.64
N ALA A 350 14.20 -5.67 5.92
CA ALA A 350 13.55 -5.91 7.19
C ALA A 350 14.11 -7.19 7.83
N ARG A 351 14.13 -7.25 9.15
CA ARG A 351 14.58 -8.40 9.93
C ARG A 351 13.71 -9.64 9.71
N LEU A 352 12.46 -9.44 9.37
CA LEU A 352 11.46 -10.48 9.17
C LEU A 352 11.42 -10.87 7.68
N PRO A 353 11.61 -12.14 7.31
CA PRO A 353 11.49 -12.57 5.92
C PRO A 353 10.14 -12.20 5.29
N GLY A 354 10.17 -11.67 4.07
CA GLY A 354 8.99 -11.22 3.36
C GLY A 354 8.43 -9.86 3.81
N ALA A 355 9.00 -9.23 4.85
CA ALA A 355 8.55 -7.94 5.30
C ALA A 355 9.10 -6.79 4.43
N ASP A 356 8.22 -5.94 3.99
CA ASP A 356 8.52 -4.64 3.39
C ASP A 356 8.33 -3.55 4.46
N PRO A 357 9.35 -2.75 4.80
CA PRO A 357 9.22 -1.71 5.81
C PRO A 357 8.11 -0.70 5.52
N LEU A 358 7.89 -0.35 4.26
CA LEU A 358 6.80 0.56 3.86
C LEU A 358 5.43 -0.08 4.08
N TRP A 359 5.28 -1.37 3.74
CA TRP A 359 4.03 -2.07 3.98
C TRP A 359 3.73 -2.17 5.49
N LEU A 360 4.74 -2.44 6.32
CA LEU A 360 4.60 -2.47 7.78
C LEU A 360 4.16 -1.10 8.33
N LEU A 361 4.77 -0.01 7.85
CA LEU A 361 4.36 1.34 8.20
C LEU A 361 2.88 1.59 7.84
N ASN A 362 2.49 1.27 6.60
CA ASN A 362 1.12 1.42 6.13
C ASN A 362 0.14 0.66 7.03
N HIS A 363 0.45 -0.59 7.33
CA HIS A 363 -0.38 -1.46 8.15
C HIS A 363 -0.55 -0.91 9.58
N PHE A 364 0.56 -0.65 10.28
CA PHE A 364 0.50 -0.23 11.68
C PHE A 364 -0.04 1.19 11.85
N HIS A 365 0.29 2.14 10.97
CA HIS A 365 -0.31 3.47 10.99
C HIS A 365 -1.83 3.44 10.77
N PHE A 366 -2.29 2.58 9.87
CA PHE A 366 -3.72 2.42 9.62
C PHE A 366 -4.45 1.84 10.85
N LEU A 367 -3.88 0.80 11.47
CA LEU A 367 -4.45 0.20 12.69
C LEU A 367 -4.44 1.18 13.85
N GLU A 368 -3.35 1.93 14.02
CA GLU A 368 -3.22 2.94 15.07
C GLU A 368 -4.25 4.07 14.91
N SER A 369 -4.44 4.57 13.69
CA SER A 369 -5.48 5.55 13.38
C SER A 369 -6.88 5.02 13.70
N ALA A 370 -7.17 3.76 13.38
CA ALA A 370 -8.43 3.11 13.71
C ALA A 370 -8.62 2.95 15.24
N ALA A 371 -7.57 2.58 15.97
CA ALA A 371 -7.60 2.41 17.42
C ALA A 371 -7.91 3.70 18.17
N GLN A 372 -7.61 4.85 17.58
CA GLN A 372 -7.98 6.17 18.11
C GLN A 372 -9.45 6.56 17.85
N GLY A 373 -10.26 5.68 17.26
CA GLY A 373 -11.66 5.95 16.93
C GLY A 373 -11.84 6.89 15.75
N LYS A 374 -10.79 7.18 15.00
CA LYS A 374 -10.83 7.93 13.75
C LYS A 374 -11.32 7.02 12.61
N ARG A 375 -11.86 7.61 11.53
CA ARG A 375 -11.95 6.91 10.25
C ARG A 375 -10.52 6.75 9.73
N PRO A 376 -9.99 5.50 9.64
CA PRO A 376 -8.56 5.32 9.41
C PRO A 376 -8.16 5.74 8.01
N MET A 377 -7.06 6.46 7.93
CA MET A 377 -6.43 6.91 6.71
C MET A 377 -4.94 7.12 6.95
N ILE A 378 -4.14 6.85 5.96
CA ILE A 378 -2.74 7.25 5.86
C ILE A 378 -2.54 7.94 4.51
N PHE A 379 -1.55 8.77 4.39
CA PHE A 379 -1.07 9.28 3.12
C PHE A 379 0.33 8.69 2.88
N SER A 380 0.45 7.77 1.93
CA SER A 380 1.64 6.94 1.78
C SER A 380 1.74 6.38 0.36
N ARG A 381 2.55 5.35 0.14
CA ARG A 381 2.82 4.78 -1.17
C ARG A 381 2.30 3.36 -1.28
N TYR A 382 2.15 2.87 -2.52
CA TYR A 382 1.81 1.49 -2.80
C TYR A 382 2.94 0.54 -2.38
N ALA A 383 2.60 -0.53 -1.68
CA ALA A 383 3.54 -1.53 -1.17
C ALA A 383 3.06 -2.97 -1.45
N GLY A 384 2.62 -3.23 -2.68
CA GLY A 384 2.19 -4.54 -3.14
C GLY A 384 0.67 -4.79 -3.03
N PRO A 385 0.19 -5.93 -3.56
CA PRO A 385 -1.21 -6.31 -3.55
C PRO A 385 -1.82 -6.31 -2.14
N GLY A 386 -3.01 -5.76 -2.00
CA GLY A 386 -3.66 -5.56 -0.70
C GLY A 386 -3.49 -4.15 -0.12
N SER A 387 -2.59 -3.32 -0.66
CA SER A 387 -2.35 -1.93 -0.20
C SER A 387 -3.56 -1.01 -0.31
N HIS A 388 -4.56 -1.34 -1.14
CA HIS A 388 -5.80 -0.58 -1.25
C HIS A 388 -6.61 -0.52 0.07
N ARG A 389 -6.29 -1.39 1.03
CA ARG A 389 -6.85 -1.32 2.38
C ARG A 389 -6.29 -0.18 3.23
N TYR A 390 -5.19 0.42 2.80
CA TYR A 390 -4.46 1.48 3.49
C TYR A 390 -4.37 2.75 2.63
N PRO A 391 -5.52 3.42 2.33
CA PRO A 391 -5.51 4.62 1.51
C PRO A 391 -4.97 5.83 2.30
N VAL A 392 -4.39 6.82 1.64
CA VAL A 392 -4.35 7.18 0.23
C VAL A 392 -2.94 7.01 -0.33
N GLY A 393 -2.80 6.77 -1.63
CA GLY A 393 -1.51 6.72 -2.30
C GLY A 393 -0.97 8.10 -2.68
N PHE A 394 0.28 8.36 -2.38
CA PHE A 394 1.10 9.44 -2.92
C PHE A 394 2.00 8.90 -4.01
N SER A 395 1.95 9.48 -5.20
CA SER A 395 2.71 8.95 -6.33
C SER A 395 4.21 9.24 -6.26
N GLY A 396 4.61 10.26 -5.50
CA GLY A 396 6.01 10.66 -5.37
C GLY A 396 6.41 11.84 -6.27
N ASP A 397 7.69 12.15 -6.23
CA ASP A 397 8.31 13.35 -6.79
C ASP A 397 8.58 13.19 -8.29
N SER A 398 7.56 13.36 -9.12
CA SER A 398 7.71 13.29 -10.58
C SER A 398 8.36 14.53 -11.18
N VAL A 399 9.00 14.36 -12.35
CA VAL A 399 9.57 15.46 -13.12
C VAL A 399 8.45 16.34 -13.68
N ILE A 400 8.65 17.67 -13.64
CA ILE A 400 7.74 18.65 -14.23
C ILE A 400 7.87 18.60 -15.75
N SER A 401 7.05 17.75 -16.40
CA SER A 401 7.07 17.55 -17.84
C SER A 401 5.72 17.14 -18.42
N TRP A 402 5.53 17.39 -19.71
CA TRP A 402 4.36 16.90 -20.44
C TRP A 402 4.32 15.38 -20.51
N ALA A 403 5.48 14.70 -20.57
CA ALA A 403 5.55 13.24 -20.57
C ALA A 403 5.03 12.65 -19.26
N SER A 404 5.33 13.28 -18.12
CA SER A 404 4.79 12.88 -16.81
C SER A 404 3.27 13.07 -16.77
N LEU A 405 2.75 14.21 -17.24
CA LEU A 405 1.31 14.46 -17.31
C LEU A 405 0.60 13.46 -18.23
N ASP A 406 1.16 13.13 -19.39
CA ASP A 406 0.57 12.17 -20.33
C ASP A 406 0.49 10.76 -19.73
N PHE A 407 1.43 10.39 -18.88
CA PHE A 407 1.46 9.08 -18.23
C PHE A 407 0.53 8.95 -17.02
N GLN A 408 0.35 10.01 -16.22
CA GLN A 408 -0.43 9.96 -14.98
C GLN A 408 -1.87 9.44 -15.14
N PRO A 409 -2.64 9.81 -16.18
CA PRO A 409 -3.97 9.22 -16.41
C PRO A 409 -3.95 7.71 -16.62
N PHE A 410 -2.98 7.21 -17.37
CA PHE A 410 -2.79 5.77 -17.58
C PHE A 410 -2.40 5.08 -16.27
N PHE A 411 -1.42 5.61 -15.55
CA PHE A 411 -0.99 5.11 -14.25
C PHE A 411 -2.15 5.00 -13.24
N THR A 412 -2.99 6.05 -13.14
CA THR A 412 -4.13 6.07 -12.23
C THR A 412 -5.21 5.08 -12.66
N ALA A 413 -5.49 4.98 -13.96
CA ALA A 413 -6.50 4.05 -14.47
C ALA A 413 -6.09 2.60 -14.26
N THR A 414 -4.84 2.23 -14.55
CA THR A 414 -4.34 0.86 -14.40
C THR A 414 -4.25 0.43 -12.94
N ALA A 415 -4.01 1.35 -12.00
CA ALA A 415 -4.02 1.05 -10.58
C ALA A 415 -5.35 0.43 -10.09
N ALA A 416 -6.46 0.75 -10.76
CA ALA A 416 -7.76 0.13 -10.50
C ALA A 416 -7.76 -1.39 -10.79
N ASN A 417 -6.86 -1.90 -11.64
CA ASN A 417 -6.72 -3.33 -11.95
C ASN A 417 -6.09 -4.13 -10.79
N ILE A 418 -5.62 -3.47 -9.74
CA ILE A 418 -5.16 -4.04 -8.46
C ILE A 418 -5.91 -3.41 -7.29
N GLY A 419 -7.06 -2.80 -7.54
CA GLY A 419 -7.92 -2.21 -6.53
C GLY A 419 -7.43 -0.90 -5.91
N TYR A 420 -6.28 -0.36 -6.33
CA TYR A 420 -5.63 0.80 -5.73
C TYR A 420 -6.10 2.10 -6.38
N GLY A 421 -7.33 2.52 -6.08
CA GLY A 421 -8.02 3.64 -6.77
C GLY A 421 -7.88 5.02 -6.12
N TRP A 422 -7.26 5.13 -4.93
CA TRP A 422 -7.11 6.39 -4.20
C TRP A 422 -5.68 6.93 -4.34
N TRP A 423 -5.40 7.61 -5.45
CA TRP A 423 -4.13 8.26 -5.72
C TRP A 423 -4.20 9.78 -5.55
N SER A 424 -3.08 10.36 -5.10
CA SER A 424 -2.75 11.76 -5.16
C SER A 424 -1.47 11.96 -5.96
N HIS A 425 -1.44 12.99 -6.79
CA HIS A 425 -0.30 13.42 -7.59
C HIS A 425 -0.03 14.89 -7.34
N ASP A 426 1.24 15.31 -7.43
CA ASP A 426 1.59 16.73 -7.36
C ASP A 426 1.09 17.48 -8.59
N ILE A 427 0.29 18.51 -8.37
CA ILE A 427 -0.21 19.36 -9.46
C ILE A 427 0.94 20.18 -10.05
N GLY A 428 1.25 19.92 -11.32
CA GLY A 428 2.35 20.57 -12.02
C GLY A 428 3.68 19.84 -11.91
N GLY A 429 3.75 18.72 -11.14
CA GLY A 429 4.96 17.95 -10.86
C GLY A 429 5.80 18.56 -9.75
N HIS A 430 6.88 17.90 -9.34
CA HIS A 430 7.67 18.23 -8.15
C HIS A 430 9.06 18.82 -8.49
N MET A 431 9.81 18.21 -9.40
CA MET A 431 11.23 18.51 -9.60
C MET A 431 11.68 18.65 -11.06
N LEU A 432 12.91 19.11 -11.27
CA LEU A 432 13.71 19.05 -12.50
C LEU A 432 13.03 19.61 -13.78
N GLY A 433 12.11 20.51 -13.66
CA GLY A 433 11.44 21.12 -14.82
C GLY A 433 11.55 22.63 -14.82
N TYR A 434 10.67 23.23 -15.56
CA TYR A 434 10.50 24.68 -15.58
C TYR A 434 9.03 25.04 -15.37
N ARG A 435 8.77 26.24 -14.91
CA ARG A 435 7.41 26.72 -14.75
C ARG A 435 6.71 26.80 -16.10
N ASP A 436 5.68 25.96 -16.25
CA ASP A 436 4.79 25.94 -17.40
C ASP A 436 3.34 26.09 -16.91
N ASN A 437 2.75 27.25 -17.21
CA ASN A 437 1.39 27.56 -16.75
C ASN A 437 0.33 26.72 -17.47
N GLU A 438 0.56 26.30 -18.72
CA GLU A 438 -0.36 25.43 -19.43
C GLU A 438 -0.30 24.02 -18.85
N LEU A 439 0.89 23.49 -18.61
CA LEU A 439 1.08 22.19 -17.94
C LEU A 439 0.35 22.17 -16.60
N ALA A 440 0.59 23.17 -15.73
CA ALA A 440 -0.06 23.27 -14.42
C ALA A 440 -1.60 23.32 -14.52
N LEU A 441 -2.13 24.10 -15.49
CA LEU A 441 -3.58 24.17 -15.75
C LEU A 441 -4.14 22.83 -16.22
N ARG A 442 -3.43 22.08 -17.07
CA ARG A 442 -3.85 20.77 -17.54
C ARG A 442 -3.78 19.73 -16.43
N CYS A 443 -2.73 19.75 -15.60
CA CYS A 443 -2.64 18.92 -14.40
C CYS A 443 -3.83 19.18 -13.47
N ALA A 444 -4.13 20.45 -13.14
CA ALA A 444 -5.27 20.80 -12.31
C ALA A 444 -6.61 20.38 -12.94
N GLY A 445 -6.72 20.45 -14.27
CA GLY A 445 -7.91 20.00 -15.01
C GLY A 445 -8.10 18.48 -14.93
N TYR A 446 -7.04 17.71 -15.06
CA TYR A 446 -7.04 16.27 -14.92
C TYR A 446 -7.36 15.85 -13.47
N LEU A 447 -6.72 16.48 -12.50
CA LEU A 447 -6.86 16.13 -11.08
C LEU A 447 -8.25 16.46 -10.49
N LYS A 448 -9.06 17.29 -11.15
CA LYS A 448 -10.51 17.38 -10.83
C LYS A 448 -11.24 16.06 -11.01
N ALA A 449 -10.70 15.14 -11.78
CA ALA A 449 -11.25 13.80 -12.00
C ALA A 449 -10.64 12.74 -11.06
N VAL A 450 -9.63 13.11 -10.25
CA VAL A 450 -8.95 12.21 -9.30
C VAL A 450 -9.47 12.52 -7.89
N PRO A 451 -9.66 11.50 -7.04
CA PRO A 451 -10.38 11.68 -5.77
C PRO A 451 -9.66 12.53 -4.71
N VAL A 452 -8.33 12.64 -4.79
CA VAL A 452 -7.50 13.39 -3.83
C VAL A 452 -6.53 14.30 -4.61
N VAL A 453 -6.42 15.54 -4.20
CA VAL A 453 -5.64 16.57 -4.91
C VAL A 453 -4.64 17.20 -3.94
N THR A 454 -3.37 17.04 -4.20
CA THR A 454 -2.26 17.72 -3.51
C THR A 454 -1.61 18.77 -4.37
#